data_dd731a7a987b856c6650bc744c4324c0
#
_entry.id   dd731a7a987b856c6650bc744c4324c0
#
_cell.length_a   1.000
_cell.length_b   1.000
_cell.length_c   1.000
_cell.angle_alpha   90.00
_cell.angle_beta   90.00
_cell.angle_gamma   90.00
#
_symmetry.space_group_name_H-M   'P 1'
#
loop_
_entity.id
_entity.type
_entity.pdbx_description
1 polymer ?
#
loop_
_entity_poly.entity_id
_entity_poly.type
_entity_poly.pdbx_seq_one_letter_code
_entity_poly.pdbx_strand_id
1 'polypeptide(L)'
;MWRRKHLKMKLIKEFLIGAIIGAGLSATIIFLLIKFFEVSSASEIKVDFLKPLIGVFIIWYLFLKGPKKEKESKSFIKVGGISGLASIFVGATGPLIAPFFLNSNLSKENIIANKAACQMITHLTKIPLFIFFFNVNYIGEYKLLFPLILAVFIGTNFGKKILNMIPEKLFIRLFKTTLFIIALKLIFSY
;
A
#
# COMPACT_ATOMS: atom_id res chain seq x y z
N MET A 1 11.46 -9.18 15.07
CA MET A 1 11.10 -7.77 15.28
C MET A 1 12.13 -6.89 14.59
N TRP A 2 11.70 -6.02 13.65
CA TRP A 2 12.60 -5.08 13.00
C TRP A 2 13.07 -4.07 14.03
N ARG A 3 14.40 -3.86 14.10
CA ARG A 3 14.95 -2.89 15.04
C ARG A 3 14.50 -1.49 14.66
N ARG A 4 14.14 -0.65 15.65
CA ARG A 4 13.74 0.77 15.46
C ARG A 4 14.70 1.57 14.58
N LYS A 5 15.98 1.17 14.52
CA LYS A 5 17.02 1.81 13.69
C LYS A 5 16.74 1.80 12.17
N HIS A 6 15.89 0.89 11.69
CA HIS A 6 15.53 0.80 10.27
C HIS A 6 14.33 1.68 9.89
N LEU A 7 13.64 2.26 10.87
CA LEU A 7 12.47 3.11 10.64
C LEU A 7 12.88 4.58 10.54
N LYS A 8 12.48 5.24 9.46
CA LYS A 8 12.61 6.70 9.29
C LYS A 8 11.35 7.37 9.82
N MET A 9 11.34 7.75 11.08
CA MET A 9 10.16 8.30 11.77
C MET A 9 9.58 9.54 11.09
N LYS A 10 10.41 10.42 10.50
CA LYS A 10 9.94 11.58 9.72
C LYS A 10 9.07 11.13 8.55
N LEU A 11 9.56 10.18 7.76
CA LEU A 11 8.82 9.62 6.63
C LEU A 11 7.48 9.02 7.06
N ILE A 12 7.49 8.23 8.16
CA ILE A 12 6.29 7.56 8.67
C ILE A 12 5.26 8.59 9.17
N LYS A 13 5.69 9.65 9.88
CA LYS A 13 4.79 10.73 10.34
C LYS A 13 4.18 11.50 9.17
N GLU A 14 4.99 11.87 8.17
CA GLU A 14 4.50 12.53 6.97
C GLU A 14 3.47 11.66 6.23
N PHE A 15 3.78 10.36 6.09
CA PHE A 15 2.86 9.40 5.46
C PHE A 15 1.56 9.27 6.26
N LEU A 16 1.62 9.20 7.58
CA LEU A 16 0.45 9.11 8.47
C LEU A 16 -0.51 10.29 8.25
N ILE A 17 0.03 11.51 8.27
CA ILE A 17 -0.77 12.72 8.05
C ILE A 17 -1.46 12.65 6.69
N GLY A 18 -0.71 12.33 5.64
CA GLY A 18 -1.28 12.16 4.30
C GLY A 18 -2.33 11.06 4.23
N ALA A 19 -2.08 9.91 4.86
CA ALA A 19 -2.99 8.77 4.84
C ALA A 19 -4.33 9.08 5.54
N ILE A 20 -4.29 9.81 6.65
CA ILE A 20 -5.51 10.24 7.34
C ILE A 20 -6.32 11.21 6.47
N ILE A 21 -5.66 12.21 5.86
CA ILE A 21 -6.33 13.15 4.94
C ILE A 21 -6.92 12.39 3.76
N GLY A 22 -6.14 11.49 3.12
CA GLY A 22 -6.60 10.69 1.99
C GLY A 22 -7.77 9.76 2.34
N ALA A 23 -7.73 9.14 3.52
CA ALA A 23 -8.82 8.30 4.01
C ALA A 23 -10.10 9.10 4.29
N GLY A 24 -9.97 10.31 4.85
CA GLY A 24 -11.10 11.22 5.04
C GLY A 24 -11.74 11.65 3.72
N LEU A 25 -10.93 11.98 2.71
CA LEU A 25 -11.42 12.29 1.35
C LEU A 25 -12.12 11.08 0.74
N SER A 26 -11.57 9.87 0.88
CA SER A 26 -12.23 8.65 0.42
C SER A 26 -13.58 8.42 1.09
N ALA A 27 -13.66 8.63 2.41
CA ALA A 27 -14.91 8.51 3.16
C ALA A 27 -15.97 9.46 2.59
N THR A 28 -15.60 10.72 2.34
CA THR A 28 -16.49 11.72 1.75
C THR A 28 -16.96 11.31 0.35
N ILE A 29 -16.02 10.86 -0.50
CA ILE A 29 -16.35 10.39 -1.86
C ILE A 29 -17.31 9.21 -1.81
N ILE A 30 -17.04 8.21 -0.98
CA ILE A 30 -17.91 7.03 -0.85
C ILE A 30 -19.29 7.41 -0.34
N PHE A 31 -19.37 8.27 0.67
CA PHE A 31 -20.64 8.76 1.18
C PHE A 31 -21.47 9.45 0.08
N LEU A 32 -20.84 10.30 -0.72
CA LEU A 32 -21.50 10.96 -1.85
C LEU A 32 -21.93 9.96 -2.92
N LEU A 33 -21.11 8.97 -3.24
CA LEU A 33 -21.43 7.92 -4.22
C LEU A 33 -22.61 7.05 -3.76
N ILE A 34 -22.63 6.62 -2.49
CA ILE A 34 -23.74 5.87 -1.90
C ILE A 34 -25.04 6.68 -2.05
N LYS A 35 -25.00 7.98 -1.71
CA LYS A 35 -26.17 8.86 -1.80
C LYS A 35 -26.59 9.10 -3.26
N PHE A 36 -25.63 9.25 -4.18
CA PHE A 36 -25.90 9.52 -5.58
C PHE A 36 -26.49 8.31 -6.32
N PHE A 37 -25.97 7.11 -6.03
CA PHE A 37 -26.44 5.86 -6.65
C PHE A 37 -27.58 5.18 -5.87
N GLU A 38 -28.01 5.77 -4.75
CA GLU A 38 -29.08 5.23 -3.88
C GLU A 38 -28.87 3.78 -3.46
N VAL A 39 -27.59 3.37 -3.26
CA VAL A 39 -27.23 2.01 -2.85
C VAL A 39 -27.13 1.90 -1.33
N SER A 40 -27.32 0.67 -0.81
CA SER A 40 -27.29 0.42 0.65
C SER A 40 -25.87 0.28 1.19
N SER A 41 -24.90 -0.07 0.34
CA SER A 41 -23.50 -0.31 0.73
C SER A 41 -22.53 0.06 -0.39
N ALA A 42 -21.33 0.49 0.00
CA ALA A 42 -20.25 0.74 -0.94
C ALA A 42 -19.79 -0.52 -1.71
N SER A 43 -20.08 -1.72 -1.23
CA SER A 43 -19.79 -2.98 -1.93
C SER A 43 -20.54 -3.15 -3.25
N GLU A 44 -21.64 -2.43 -3.43
CA GLU A 44 -22.43 -2.45 -4.66
C GLU A 44 -21.83 -1.56 -5.77
N ILE A 45 -20.92 -0.65 -5.39
CA ILE A 45 -20.26 0.28 -6.32
C ILE A 45 -19.03 -0.38 -6.91
N LYS A 46 -19.05 -0.71 -8.19
CA LYS A 46 -17.90 -1.27 -8.92
C LYS A 46 -17.01 -0.16 -9.48
N VAL A 47 -15.72 -0.18 -9.12
CA VAL A 47 -14.71 0.81 -9.56
C VAL A 47 -13.53 0.08 -10.21
N ASP A 48 -13.81 -0.76 -11.20
CA ASP A 48 -12.81 -1.65 -11.81
C ASP A 48 -11.75 -0.89 -12.63
N PHE A 49 -12.07 0.29 -13.16
CA PHE A 49 -11.13 1.09 -13.97
C PHE A 49 -9.89 1.59 -13.18
N LEU A 50 -9.94 1.60 -11.86
CA LEU A 50 -8.78 2.02 -11.05
C LEU A 50 -7.63 1.02 -11.09
N LYS A 51 -7.92 -0.27 -11.26
CA LYS A 51 -6.89 -1.31 -11.32
C LYS A 51 -5.92 -1.09 -12.49
N PRO A 52 -6.40 -0.95 -13.75
CA PRO A 52 -5.53 -0.64 -14.89
C PRO A 52 -4.78 0.68 -14.73
N LEU A 53 -5.42 1.71 -14.21
CA LEU A 53 -4.79 3.01 -14.00
C LEU A 53 -3.57 2.91 -13.06
N ILE A 54 -3.70 2.13 -11.99
CA ILE A 54 -2.57 1.86 -11.07
C ILE A 54 -1.49 1.05 -11.74
N GLY A 55 -1.84 0.05 -12.54
CA GLY A 55 -0.88 -0.71 -13.33
C GLY A 55 -0.06 0.18 -14.26
N VAL A 56 -0.70 1.05 -15.02
CA VAL A 56 -0.06 2.05 -15.89
C VAL A 56 0.83 2.99 -15.08
N PHE A 57 0.34 3.49 -13.95
CA PHE A 57 1.14 4.35 -13.06
C PHE A 57 2.42 3.65 -12.57
N ILE A 58 2.34 2.38 -12.19
CA ILE A 58 3.52 1.61 -11.73
C ILE A 58 4.53 1.46 -12.87
N ILE A 59 4.10 1.12 -14.08
CA ILE A 59 4.97 0.99 -15.25
C ILE A 59 5.63 2.34 -15.55
N TRP A 60 4.84 3.41 -15.63
CA TRP A 60 5.36 4.77 -15.84
C TRP A 60 6.42 5.13 -14.80
N TYR A 61 6.17 4.86 -13.53
CA TYR A 61 7.09 5.19 -12.45
C TYR A 61 8.38 4.36 -12.50
N LEU A 62 8.29 3.08 -12.88
CA LEU A 62 9.45 2.18 -12.93
C LEU A 62 10.40 2.48 -14.10
N PHE A 63 9.85 2.83 -15.27
CA PHE A 63 10.61 2.93 -16.50
C PHE A 63 10.83 4.35 -17.00
N LEU A 64 9.84 5.23 -16.87
CA LEU A 64 9.90 6.60 -17.41
C LEU A 64 10.39 7.64 -16.38
N LYS A 65 10.13 7.39 -15.10
CA LYS A 65 10.67 8.22 -14.05
C LYS A 65 12.05 7.72 -13.65
N GLY A 66 13.07 8.06 -14.46
CA GLY A 66 14.46 7.69 -14.20
C GLY A 66 14.95 8.08 -12.80
N PRO A 67 16.09 7.53 -12.35
CA PRO A 67 16.67 7.84 -11.06
C PRO A 67 17.06 9.32 -11.05
N LYS A 68 16.18 10.18 -10.56
CA LYS A 68 16.59 11.54 -10.23
C LYS A 68 17.60 11.46 -9.09
N LYS A 69 18.78 12.04 -9.31
CA LYS A 69 19.70 12.42 -8.23
C LYS A 69 18.96 13.46 -7.38
N GLU A 70 18.15 13.02 -6.45
CA GLU A 70 17.39 13.93 -5.62
C GLU A 70 18.17 14.33 -4.38
N LYS A 71 18.50 15.62 -4.34
CA LYS A 71 18.81 16.39 -3.12
C LYS A 71 17.55 16.72 -2.31
N GLU A 72 16.36 16.45 -2.81
CA GLU A 72 15.11 16.83 -2.13
C GLU A 72 14.44 15.63 -1.44
N SER A 73 14.20 15.79 -0.16
CA SER A 73 13.34 14.92 0.64
C SER A 73 11.93 14.95 0.03
N LYS A 74 11.54 13.89 -0.70
CA LYS A 74 10.15 13.77 -1.17
C LYS A 74 9.24 13.81 0.03
N SER A 75 8.28 14.73 0.01
CA SER A 75 7.24 14.76 1.01
C SER A 75 6.38 13.50 0.90
N PHE A 76 6.49 12.63 1.89
CA PHE A 76 5.68 11.41 1.98
C PHE A 76 4.22 11.70 2.35
N ILE A 77 3.86 12.96 2.63
CA ILE A 77 2.47 13.38 2.81
C ILE A 77 1.66 13.12 1.53
N LYS A 78 2.18 13.48 0.35
CA LYS A 78 1.50 13.21 -0.93
C LYS A 78 1.34 11.71 -1.19
N VAL A 79 2.37 10.93 -0.89
CA VAL A 79 2.33 9.47 -1.04
C VAL A 79 1.29 8.85 -0.10
N GLY A 80 1.25 9.31 1.15
CA GLY A 80 0.24 8.92 2.13
C GLY A 80 -1.17 9.30 1.69
N GLY A 81 -1.37 10.54 1.20
CA GLY A 81 -2.66 11.02 0.71
C GLY A 81 -3.22 10.17 -0.44
N ILE A 82 -2.41 9.93 -1.47
CA ILE A 82 -2.79 9.06 -2.59
C ILE A 82 -3.06 7.63 -2.11
N SER A 83 -2.22 7.10 -1.21
CA SER A 83 -2.41 5.77 -0.64
C SER A 83 -3.70 5.66 0.18
N GLY A 84 -3.96 6.63 1.05
CA GLY A 84 -5.17 6.68 1.85
C GLY A 84 -6.42 6.76 0.97
N LEU A 85 -6.41 7.64 -0.03
CA LEU A 85 -7.51 7.80 -0.97
C LEU A 85 -7.75 6.53 -1.79
N ALA A 86 -6.70 5.93 -2.36
CA ALA A 86 -6.82 4.74 -3.19
C ALA A 86 -7.13 3.46 -2.39
N SER A 87 -6.83 3.43 -1.09
CA SER A 87 -6.87 2.21 -0.27
C SER A 87 -8.24 1.54 -0.21
N ILE A 88 -9.29 2.32 -0.24
CA ILE A 88 -10.67 1.83 -0.14
C ILE A 88 -11.11 1.25 -1.47
N PHE A 89 -10.80 1.92 -2.57
CA PHE A 89 -11.23 1.52 -3.91
C PHE A 89 -10.45 0.32 -4.46
N VAL A 90 -9.17 0.20 -4.12
CA VAL A 90 -8.27 -0.80 -4.73
C VAL A 90 -7.98 -1.98 -3.82
N GLY A 91 -8.28 -1.87 -2.54
CA GLY A 91 -8.01 -2.92 -1.56
C GLY A 91 -6.51 -3.09 -1.22
N ALA A 92 -5.64 -3.18 -2.21
CA ALA A 92 -4.20 -3.42 -2.05
C ALA A 92 -3.35 -2.22 -2.46
N THR A 93 -2.92 -1.38 -1.52
CA THR A 93 -2.08 -0.20 -1.77
C THR A 93 -0.58 -0.50 -1.80
N GLY A 94 -0.19 -1.72 -1.44
CA GLY A 94 1.21 -2.13 -1.41
C GLY A 94 1.97 -1.87 -2.71
N PRO A 95 1.47 -2.30 -3.88
CA PRO A 95 2.09 -2.01 -5.17
C PRO A 95 2.12 -0.52 -5.53
N LEU A 96 1.08 0.24 -5.14
CA LEU A 96 0.99 1.68 -5.41
C LEU A 96 2.10 2.47 -4.72
N ILE A 97 2.40 2.16 -3.45
CA ILE A 97 3.41 2.89 -2.68
C ILE A 97 4.84 2.35 -2.89
N ALA A 98 4.97 1.11 -3.31
CA ALA A 98 6.26 0.43 -3.44
C ALA A 98 7.29 1.17 -4.32
N PRO A 99 6.93 1.75 -5.49
CA PRO A 99 7.87 2.45 -6.35
C PRO A 99 8.52 3.66 -5.68
N PHE A 100 7.84 4.32 -4.75
CA PHE A 100 8.37 5.50 -4.04
C PHE A 100 9.56 5.14 -3.13
N PHE A 101 9.59 3.91 -2.61
CA PHE A 101 10.69 3.43 -1.77
C PHE A 101 11.92 3.00 -2.58
N LEU A 102 11.76 2.58 -3.83
CA LEU A 102 12.87 2.20 -4.70
C LEU A 102 13.79 3.37 -5.06
N ASN A 103 13.23 4.57 -5.16
CA ASN A 103 13.97 5.78 -5.53
C ASN A 103 14.46 6.58 -4.31
N SER A 104 14.27 6.09 -3.11
CA SER A 104 14.87 6.65 -1.89
C SER A 104 16.16 5.88 -1.64
N ASN A 105 17.30 6.54 -1.46
CA ASN A 105 18.61 5.92 -1.14
C ASN A 105 18.55 5.17 0.21
N LEU A 106 17.72 4.12 0.28
CA LEU A 106 17.46 3.29 1.44
C LEU A 106 18.05 1.90 1.22
N SER A 107 18.65 1.31 2.26
CA SER A 107 18.99 -0.11 2.26
C SER A 107 17.74 -0.98 2.12
N LYS A 108 17.90 -2.22 1.67
CA LYS A 108 16.78 -3.18 1.51
C LYS A 108 15.95 -3.35 2.80
N GLU A 109 16.63 -3.37 3.96
CA GLU A 109 15.99 -3.47 5.28
C GLU A 109 15.13 -2.22 5.57
N ASN A 110 15.67 -1.04 5.27
CA ASN A 110 14.95 0.23 5.45
C ASN A 110 13.77 0.34 4.49
N ILE A 111 13.91 -0.12 3.24
CA ILE A 111 12.80 -0.15 2.26
C ILE A 111 11.66 -1.00 2.82
N ILE A 112 11.95 -2.24 3.23
CA ILE A 112 10.92 -3.16 3.72
C ILE A 112 10.30 -2.65 5.02
N ALA A 113 11.11 -2.18 5.98
CA ALA A 113 10.61 -1.71 7.27
C ALA A 113 9.69 -0.49 7.13
N ASN A 114 10.12 0.52 6.37
CA ASN A 114 9.31 1.74 6.19
C ASN A 114 8.08 1.47 5.32
N LYS A 115 8.19 0.67 4.26
CA LYS A 115 7.05 0.26 3.45
C LYS A 115 6.02 -0.49 4.29
N ALA A 116 6.45 -1.44 5.13
CA ALA A 116 5.56 -2.19 6.01
C ALA A 116 4.87 -1.29 7.03
N ALA A 117 5.58 -0.33 7.62
CA ALA A 117 5.00 0.65 8.55
C ALA A 117 3.95 1.54 7.84
N CYS A 118 4.24 2.05 6.64
CA CYS A 118 3.28 2.81 5.85
C CYS A 118 2.05 1.98 5.46
N GLN A 119 2.25 0.73 5.06
CA GLN A 119 1.14 -0.19 4.78
C GLN A 119 0.27 -0.46 6.01
N MET A 120 0.87 -0.67 7.18
CA MET A 120 0.14 -0.83 8.44
C MET A 120 -0.73 0.39 8.72
N ILE A 121 -0.19 1.61 8.55
CA ILE A 121 -0.97 2.85 8.71
C ILE A 121 -2.17 2.85 7.76
N THR A 122 -1.96 2.55 6.47
CA THR A 122 -3.04 2.52 5.48
C THR A 122 -4.11 1.47 5.85
N HIS A 123 -3.71 0.32 6.35
CA HIS A 123 -4.68 -0.71 6.77
C HIS A 123 -5.44 -0.29 8.03
N LEU A 124 -4.78 0.33 9.01
CA LEU A 124 -5.43 0.83 10.21
C LEU A 124 -6.43 1.95 9.91
N THR A 125 -6.11 2.87 9.00
CA THR A 125 -7.02 3.96 8.63
C THR A 125 -8.24 3.47 7.85
N LYS A 126 -8.14 2.37 7.10
CA LYS A 126 -9.27 1.86 6.31
C LYS A 126 -10.18 0.89 7.08
N ILE A 127 -9.74 0.25 8.17
CA ILE A 127 -10.57 -0.67 8.95
C ILE A 127 -11.90 -0.04 9.38
N PRO A 128 -11.92 1.17 10.01
CA PRO A 128 -13.17 1.82 10.36
C PRO A 128 -14.08 2.06 9.14
N LEU A 129 -13.49 2.46 8.01
CA LEU A 129 -14.25 2.75 6.80
C LEU A 129 -14.89 1.49 6.22
N PHE A 130 -14.21 0.35 6.30
CA PHE A 130 -14.79 -0.94 5.89
C PHE A 130 -15.92 -1.41 6.80
N ILE A 131 -15.84 -1.13 8.09
CA ILE A 131 -16.94 -1.41 9.02
C ILE A 131 -18.15 -0.53 8.67
N PHE A 132 -17.96 0.79 8.51
CA PHE A 132 -19.08 1.73 8.33
C PHE A 132 -19.70 1.71 6.93
N PHE A 133 -18.88 1.61 5.87
CA PHE A 133 -19.38 1.74 4.50
C PHE A 133 -19.60 0.40 3.78
N PHE A 134 -18.94 -0.67 4.21
CA PHE A 134 -19.01 -1.98 3.58
C PHE A 134 -19.66 -3.05 4.48
N ASN A 135 -20.11 -2.68 5.68
CA ASN A 135 -20.71 -3.58 6.66
C ASN A 135 -19.87 -4.82 7.00
N VAL A 136 -18.54 -4.69 6.99
CA VAL A 136 -17.61 -5.80 7.24
C VAL A 136 -17.58 -6.14 8.73
N ASN A 137 -17.91 -7.38 9.07
CA ASN A 137 -17.83 -7.91 10.44
C ASN A 137 -16.54 -8.71 10.64
N TYR A 138 -15.47 -8.04 11.03
CA TYR A 138 -14.16 -8.69 11.28
C TYR A 138 -14.21 -9.72 12.42
N ILE A 139 -15.09 -9.54 13.40
CA ILE A 139 -15.21 -10.49 14.52
C ILE A 139 -15.85 -11.78 14.04
N GLY A 140 -16.86 -11.70 13.16
CA GLY A 140 -17.49 -12.89 12.56
C GLY A 140 -16.52 -13.72 11.71
N GLU A 141 -15.51 -13.08 11.11
CA GLU A 141 -14.53 -13.70 10.23
C GLU A 141 -13.30 -14.29 10.97
N TYR A 142 -13.40 -14.51 12.29
CA TYR A 142 -12.26 -14.98 13.11
C TYR A 142 -11.67 -16.30 12.63
N LYS A 143 -12.48 -17.20 12.06
CA LYS A 143 -12.03 -18.50 11.54
C LYS A 143 -11.07 -18.36 10.36
N LEU A 144 -11.23 -17.30 9.56
CA LEU A 144 -10.34 -16.94 8.45
C LEU A 144 -9.15 -16.11 8.94
N LEU A 145 -9.39 -15.16 9.83
CA LEU A 145 -8.37 -14.22 10.28
C LEU A 145 -7.28 -14.88 11.14
N PHE A 146 -7.67 -15.81 12.02
CA PHE A 146 -6.72 -16.46 12.92
C PHE A 146 -5.60 -17.23 12.19
N PRO A 147 -5.88 -18.16 11.24
CA PRO A 147 -4.83 -18.83 10.50
C PRO A 147 -4.02 -17.87 9.62
N LEU A 148 -4.62 -16.79 9.10
CA LEU A 148 -3.89 -15.77 8.35
C LEU A 148 -2.89 -15.02 9.22
N ILE A 149 -3.25 -14.66 10.45
CA ILE A 149 -2.34 -14.03 11.41
C ILE A 149 -1.16 -14.94 11.70
N LEU A 150 -1.40 -16.24 11.96
CA LEU A 150 -0.33 -17.21 12.18
C LEU A 150 0.58 -17.34 10.96
N ALA A 151 0.01 -17.43 9.76
CA ALA A 151 0.76 -17.49 8.51
C ALA A 151 1.64 -16.25 8.30
N VAL A 152 1.15 -15.06 8.63
CA VAL A 152 1.95 -13.81 8.57
C VAL A 152 3.12 -13.85 9.54
N PHE A 153 2.92 -14.33 10.77
CA PHE A 153 4.00 -14.47 11.75
C PHE A 153 5.10 -15.40 11.26
N ILE A 154 4.71 -16.58 10.78
CA ILE A 154 5.65 -17.59 10.25
C ILE A 154 6.36 -17.03 9.01
N GLY A 155 5.60 -16.53 8.03
CA GLY A 155 6.11 -15.98 6.77
C GLY A 155 7.07 -14.81 6.97
N THR A 156 6.79 -13.92 7.92
CA THR A 156 7.65 -12.78 8.24
C THR A 156 9.00 -13.24 8.81
N ASN A 157 9.01 -14.25 9.69
CA ASN A 157 10.24 -14.79 10.25
C ASN A 157 11.11 -15.48 9.19
N PHE A 158 10.52 -16.31 8.33
CA PHE A 158 11.21 -16.94 7.22
C PHE A 158 11.68 -15.90 6.19
N GLY A 159 10.84 -14.97 5.81
CA GLY A 159 11.16 -13.90 4.87
C GLY A 159 12.33 -13.05 5.31
N LYS A 160 12.46 -12.78 6.62
CA LYS A 160 13.61 -12.06 7.17
C LYS A 160 14.92 -12.84 7.02
N LYS A 161 14.92 -14.16 7.24
CA LYS A 161 16.11 -15.00 7.05
C LYS A 161 16.53 -14.96 5.57
N ILE A 162 15.61 -15.15 4.66
CA ILE A 162 15.86 -15.10 3.22
C ILE A 162 16.39 -13.73 2.81
N LEU A 163 15.79 -12.64 3.30
CA LEU A 163 16.23 -11.28 2.98
C LEU A 163 17.70 -11.02 3.33
N ASN A 164 18.15 -11.54 4.45
CA ASN A 164 19.56 -11.38 4.87
C ASN A 164 20.54 -12.07 3.91
N MET A 165 20.09 -13.12 3.20
CA MET A 165 20.91 -13.87 2.24
C MET A 165 20.93 -13.23 0.84
N ILE A 166 19.97 -12.37 0.52
CA ILE A 166 19.85 -11.76 -0.81
C ILE A 166 20.74 -10.52 -0.90
N PRO A 167 21.65 -10.40 -1.88
CA PRO A 167 22.41 -9.17 -2.14
C PRO A 167 21.48 -8.02 -2.52
N GLU A 168 21.87 -6.78 -2.16
CA GLU A 168 21.02 -5.60 -2.38
C GLU A 168 20.65 -5.36 -3.85
N LYS A 169 21.62 -5.58 -4.76
CA LYS A 169 21.35 -5.48 -6.22
C LYS A 169 20.30 -6.47 -6.70
N LEU A 170 20.35 -7.72 -6.19
CA LEU A 170 19.38 -8.75 -6.54
C LEU A 170 18.01 -8.43 -5.94
N PHE A 171 17.97 -7.96 -4.68
CA PHE A 171 16.74 -7.51 -4.04
C PHE A 171 16.02 -6.43 -4.87
N ILE A 172 16.73 -5.38 -5.28
CA ILE A 172 16.15 -4.29 -6.09
C ILE A 172 15.63 -4.82 -7.43
N ARG A 173 16.36 -5.73 -8.09
CA ARG A 173 15.93 -6.35 -9.34
C ARG A 173 14.65 -7.15 -9.16
N LEU A 174 14.63 -8.07 -8.19
CA LEU A 174 13.45 -8.87 -7.87
C LEU A 174 12.24 -7.99 -7.52
N PHE A 175 12.46 -6.94 -6.73
CA PHE A 175 11.41 -6.03 -6.34
C PHE A 175 10.79 -5.30 -7.55
N LYS A 176 11.63 -4.80 -8.48
CA LYS A 176 11.17 -4.18 -9.73
C LYS A 176 10.42 -5.16 -10.63
N THR A 177 10.96 -6.38 -10.80
CA THR A 177 10.33 -7.43 -11.62
C THR A 177 8.97 -7.83 -11.06
N THR A 178 8.86 -8.02 -9.75
CA THR A 178 7.58 -8.32 -9.09
C THR A 178 6.57 -7.20 -9.28
N LEU A 179 7.00 -5.94 -9.12
CA LEU A 179 6.11 -4.80 -9.37
C LEU A 179 5.65 -4.71 -10.82
N PHE A 180 6.53 -5.03 -11.77
CA PHE A 180 6.18 -5.05 -13.19
C PHE A 180 5.15 -6.14 -13.50
N ILE A 181 5.34 -7.36 -12.97
CA ILE A 181 4.37 -8.46 -13.12
C ILE A 181 3.00 -8.07 -12.52
N ILE A 182 3.00 -7.48 -11.31
CA ILE A 182 1.77 -7.01 -10.67
C ILE A 182 1.10 -5.92 -11.51
N ALA A 183 1.87 -4.99 -12.08
CA ALA A 183 1.34 -3.93 -12.92
C ALA A 183 0.68 -4.49 -14.19
N LEU A 184 1.30 -5.46 -14.85
CA LEU A 184 0.71 -6.17 -15.99
C LEU A 184 -0.59 -6.87 -15.57
N LYS A 185 -0.58 -7.59 -14.45
CA LYS A 185 -1.79 -8.23 -13.93
C LYS A 185 -2.91 -7.22 -13.69
N LEU A 186 -2.61 -6.06 -13.12
CA LEU A 186 -3.61 -5.01 -12.87
C LEU A 186 -4.19 -4.41 -14.17
N ILE A 187 -3.38 -4.32 -15.23
CA ILE A 187 -3.82 -3.81 -16.53
C ILE A 187 -4.72 -4.81 -17.25
N PHE A 188 -4.37 -6.09 -17.20
CA PHE A 188 -5.08 -7.15 -17.94
C PHE A 188 -6.10 -7.93 -17.12
N SER A 189 -6.25 -7.62 -15.81
CA SER A 189 -7.24 -8.25 -14.93
C SER A 189 -8.58 -7.54 -15.10
N TYR A 190 -9.34 -7.98 -16.09
CA TYR A 190 -10.76 -7.69 -16.19
C TYR A 190 -11.54 -8.71 -15.40
#